data_eef4afb739ad08a529b54372f54b72bf
#
_entry.id   eef4afb739ad08a529b54372f54b72bf
#
_cell.length_a   1.000
_cell.length_b   1.000
_cell.length_c   1.000
_cell.angle_alpha   90.00
_cell.angle_beta   90.00
_cell.angle_gamma   90.00
#
_symmetry.space_group_name_H-M   'P 1'
#
loop_
_entity.id
_entity.type
_entity.pdbx_description
1 polymer ?
#
loop_
_entity_poly.entity_id
_entity_poly.type
_entity_poly.pdbx_seq_one_letter_code
_entity_poly.pdbx_strand_id
1 'polypeptide(L)'
;MKNLFKRLPTFSADYSGVCNAIQHMCCLIILHGQGGCIGGVSTCDDFEKEKNEERILFTKISEIDTVTGNDRKILNQIVLDSQEIEHDFIVIAGSPIPMLIGTDWKAWVRELEEATGKPVIAMNTKGFLTYEEGEKAVFLELEKKFSKPVKKENRVNIIGDTCLSGWTEDRRTNLKSNLQRQYDKVISWNDNAGIEELQKMCSASINIVASVSALPTVRKLEEDYGVPYMIAEEELKEIKGMGVFNKTGSILLVGEQVIMNQYRKQFRKNGYTGRISVCNFFEMNLEWMEEGDCRLEGEDDYIKYLKEQDGYEYIVGDPLLEQFGGYQKEFINVPQIALSGRLLNDR
;
A
#
# COMPACT_ATOMS: atom_id res chain seq x y z
N MET A 1 29.97 1.48 2.01
CA MET A 1 28.72 0.71 1.93
C MET A 1 27.66 1.70 1.48
N LYS A 2 27.10 1.51 0.29
CA LYS A 2 25.93 2.27 -0.17
C LYS A 2 24.70 1.69 0.53
N ASN A 3 23.71 2.54 0.82
CA ASN A 3 22.39 2.17 1.31
C ASN A 3 22.33 1.65 2.77
N LEU A 4 23.11 2.20 3.67
CA LEU A 4 22.85 2.05 5.10
C LEU A 4 22.00 3.22 5.59
N PHE A 5 20.83 2.91 6.13
CA PHE A 5 20.00 3.89 6.82
C PHE A 5 20.68 4.29 8.14
N LYS A 6 20.82 5.58 8.38
CA LYS A 6 21.46 6.16 9.58
C LYS A 6 20.47 6.98 10.41
N ARG A 7 19.49 7.58 9.75
CA ARG A 7 18.52 8.50 10.32
C ARG A 7 17.09 8.06 10.05
N LEU A 8 16.82 7.50 8.85
CA LEU A 8 15.51 6.94 8.55
C LEU A 8 15.41 5.53 9.13
N PRO A 9 14.22 5.11 9.60
CA PRO A 9 13.95 3.72 9.95
C PRO A 9 13.98 2.84 8.69
N THR A 10 13.93 1.53 8.88
CA THR A 10 13.65 0.60 7.77
C THR A 10 12.22 0.84 7.29
N PHE A 11 12.04 0.90 5.97
CA PHE A 11 10.73 1.08 5.35
C PHE A 11 9.82 -0.13 5.56
N SER A 12 8.51 0.08 5.50
CA SER A 12 7.53 -1.01 5.59
C SER A 12 7.81 -2.08 4.54
N ALA A 13 7.84 -3.35 4.98
CA ALA A 13 8.22 -4.49 4.16
C ALA A 13 7.05 -5.00 3.27
N ASP A 14 7.38 -5.88 2.32
CA ASP A 14 6.41 -6.48 1.40
C ASP A 14 5.25 -7.22 2.12
N TYR A 15 5.52 -7.96 3.20
CA TYR A 15 4.44 -8.60 3.96
C TYR A 15 3.54 -7.58 4.69
N SER A 16 4.06 -6.42 5.10
CA SER A 16 3.24 -5.31 5.60
C SER A 16 2.34 -4.76 4.48
N GLY A 17 2.87 -4.62 3.27
CA GLY A 17 2.11 -4.23 2.10
C GLY A 17 0.97 -5.19 1.77
N VAL A 18 1.22 -6.51 1.79
CA VAL A 18 0.16 -7.52 1.64
C VAL A 18 -0.94 -7.31 2.67
N CYS A 19 -0.56 -7.26 3.95
CA CYS A 19 -1.53 -7.10 5.02
C CYS A 19 -2.34 -5.80 4.89
N ASN A 20 -1.66 -4.68 4.63
CA ASN A 20 -2.30 -3.38 4.49
C ASN A 20 -3.28 -3.30 3.31
N ALA A 21 -2.95 -3.96 2.19
CA ALA A 21 -3.80 -3.98 1.01
C ALA A 21 -5.14 -4.68 1.21
N ILE A 22 -5.22 -5.63 2.16
CA ILE A 22 -6.37 -6.49 2.36
C ILE A 22 -6.98 -6.43 3.76
N GLN A 23 -6.45 -5.60 4.67
CA GLN A 23 -6.85 -5.56 6.08
C GLN A 23 -8.34 -5.29 6.30
N HIS A 24 -9.00 -4.61 5.37
CA HIS A 24 -10.43 -4.30 5.43
C HIS A 24 -11.29 -5.20 4.55
N MET A 25 -10.69 -6.17 3.84
CA MET A 25 -11.45 -7.17 3.09
C MET A 25 -12.07 -8.22 4.02
N CYS A 26 -13.10 -8.93 3.53
CA CYS A 26 -13.68 -10.07 4.25
C CYS A 26 -12.76 -11.30 4.19
N CYS A 27 -11.49 -11.17 4.60
CA CYS A 27 -10.51 -12.26 4.60
C CYS A 27 -9.88 -12.46 5.97
N LEU A 28 -9.44 -13.69 6.23
CA LEU A 28 -8.58 -14.02 7.35
C LEU A 28 -7.12 -13.90 6.92
N ILE A 29 -6.37 -13.03 7.56
CA ILE A 29 -4.95 -12.78 7.27
C ILE A 29 -4.11 -13.61 8.25
N ILE A 30 -3.25 -14.47 7.71
CA ILE A 30 -2.28 -15.22 8.49
C ILE A 30 -0.89 -14.65 8.24
N LEU A 31 -0.32 -13.97 9.23
CA LEU A 31 1.06 -13.53 9.15
C LEU A 31 1.97 -14.59 9.78
N HIS A 32 2.65 -15.33 8.91
CA HIS A 32 3.49 -16.46 9.31
C HIS A 32 4.94 -16.04 9.51
N GLY A 33 5.47 -16.21 10.72
CA GLY A 33 6.85 -15.87 11.04
C GLY A 33 7.19 -15.86 12.52
N GLN A 34 8.43 -15.52 12.83
CA GLN A 34 8.88 -15.32 14.22
C GLN A 34 8.27 -14.03 14.80
N GLY A 35 7.98 -14.08 16.11
CA GLY A 35 7.35 -12.97 16.83
C GLY A 35 8.09 -11.63 16.70
N GLY A 36 9.43 -11.65 16.63
CA GLY A 36 10.22 -10.43 16.42
C GLY A 36 10.04 -9.80 15.03
N CYS A 37 9.96 -10.61 13.98
CA CYS A 37 9.78 -10.12 12.61
C CYS A 37 8.35 -9.60 12.37
N ILE A 38 7.34 -10.34 12.85
CA ILE A 38 5.94 -9.99 12.61
C ILE A 38 5.38 -8.99 13.62
N GLY A 39 6.02 -8.86 14.80
CA GLY A 39 5.60 -7.89 15.83
C GLY A 39 5.73 -6.44 15.38
N GLY A 40 6.65 -6.14 14.45
CA GLY A 40 6.77 -4.81 13.84
C GLY A 40 5.50 -4.35 13.15
N VAL A 41 4.82 -5.25 12.43
CA VAL A 41 3.57 -4.96 11.73
C VAL A 41 2.45 -4.56 12.71
N SER A 42 2.37 -5.20 13.88
CA SER A 42 1.36 -4.89 14.90
C SER A 42 1.69 -3.68 15.78
N THR A 43 2.96 -3.26 15.82
CA THR A 43 3.42 -2.12 16.65
C THR A 43 3.61 -0.83 15.88
N CYS A 44 3.79 -0.90 14.58
CA CYS A 44 3.77 0.23 13.68
C CYS A 44 2.32 0.52 13.24
N ASP A 45 2.05 1.74 12.79
CA ASP A 45 0.73 2.13 12.28
C ASP A 45 0.48 1.56 10.86
N ASP A 46 1.14 0.45 10.51
CA ASP A 46 0.93 -0.29 9.25
C ASP A 46 -0.50 -0.84 9.12
N PHE A 47 -1.24 -0.92 10.26
CA PHE A 47 -2.64 -1.30 10.32
C PHE A 47 -3.50 -0.20 10.93
N GLU A 48 -4.67 -0.01 10.37
CA GLU A 48 -5.74 0.77 11.00
C GLU A 48 -6.42 -0.10 12.07
N LYS A 49 -5.94 -0.02 13.30
CA LYS A 49 -6.23 -0.93 14.42
C LYS A 49 -7.70 -1.03 14.82
N GLU A 50 -8.54 -0.04 14.50
CA GLU A 50 -9.88 0.05 15.10
C GLU A 50 -10.93 -0.86 14.44
N LYS A 51 -10.69 -1.40 13.25
CA LYS A 51 -11.76 -2.06 12.47
C LYS A 51 -11.64 -3.57 12.29
N ASN A 52 -10.44 -4.21 12.39
CA ASN A 52 -10.26 -5.60 11.97
C ASN A 52 -9.21 -6.42 12.73
N GLU A 53 -8.89 -6.09 13.98
CA GLU A 53 -7.89 -6.85 14.78
C GLU A 53 -8.23 -8.35 14.90
N GLU A 54 -9.52 -8.71 14.84
CA GLU A 54 -9.98 -10.09 14.98
C GLU A 54 -9.66 -10.97 13.76
N ARG A 55 -9.39 -10.38 12.58
CA ARG A 55 -9.14 -11.12 11.33
C ARG A 55 -7.66 -11.30 10.99
N ILE A 56 -6.75 -10.92 11.89
CA ILE A 56 -5.31 -11.05 11.67
C ILE A 56 -4.72 -11.99 12.71
N LEU A 57 -4.19 -13.11 12.25
CA LEU A 57 -3.55 -14.10 13.09
C LEU A 57 -2.03 -14.11 12.89
N PHE A 58 -1.30 -14.14 13.98
CA PHE A 58 0.16 -14.21 14.00
C PHE A 58 0.61 -15.58 14.49
N THR A 59 1.32 -16.35 13.67
CA THR A 59 1.72 -17.72 14.04
C THR A 59 2.79 -17.77 15.12
N LYS A 60 3.63 -16.74 15.22
CA LYS A 60 4.71 -16.61 16.24
C LYS A 60 5.57 -17.88 16.37
N ILE A 61 6.06 -18.40 15.22
CA ILE A 61 6.89 -19.60 15.21
C ILE A 61 8.12 -19.43 16.12
N SER A 62 8.43 -20.47 16.89
CA SER A 62 9.62 -20.53 17.73
C SER A 62 10.84 -21.03 16.95
N GLU A 63 12.03 -20.89 17.52
CA GLU A 63 13.24 -21.48 16.95
C GLU A 63 13.13 -23.00 16.82
N ILE A 64 12.48 -23.65 17.80
CA ILE A 64 12.26 -25.10 17.78
C ILE A 64 11.32 -25.46 16.62
N ASP A 65 10.20 -24.74 16.43
CA ASP A 65 9.28 -24.98 15.32
C ASP A 65 9.98 -24.83 13.97
N THR A 66 10.90 -23.86 13.87
CA THR A 66 11.72 -23.62 12.66
C THR A 66 12.62 -24.80 12.32
N VAL A 67 13.22 -25.44 13.33
CA VAL A 67 14.16 -26.57 13.14
C VAL A 67 13.40 -27.90 12.97
N THR A 68 12.31 -28.09 13.67
CA THR A 68 11.57 -29.39 13.69
C THR A 68 10.50 -29.50 12.61
N GLY A 69 10.15 -28.42 11.92
CA GLY A 69 9.13 -28.43 10.87
C GLY A 69 7.71 -28.70 11.44
N ASN A 70 7.26 -27.88 12.37
CA ASN A 70 6.01 -28.09 13.12
C ASN A 70 4.75 -27.57 12.38
N ASP A 71 4.76 -27.60 11.04
CA ASP A 71 3.74 -27.05 10.16
C ASP A 71 2.35 -27.57 10.49
N ARG A 72 2.23 -28.89 10.75
CA ARG A 72 0.95 -29.53 11.04
C ARG A 72 0.24 -28.95 12.26
N LYS A 73 1.00 -28.61 13.31
CA LYS A 73 0.45 -27.98 14.51
C LYS A 73 -0.09 -26.58 14.19
N ILE A 74 0.66 -25.83 13.39
CA ILE A 74 0.28 -24.45 12.99
C ILE A 74 -0.96 -24.49 12.11
N LEU A 75 -1.00 -25.37 11.11
CA LEU A 75 -2.14 -25.54 10.22
C LEU A 75 -3.41 -25.94 10.98
N ASN A 76 -3.31 -26.89 11.90
CA ASN A 76 -4.45 -27.28 12.75
C ASN A 76 -4.97 -26.10 13.58
N GLN A 77 -4.08 -25.27 14.13
CA GLN A 77 -4.51 -24.09 14.89
C GLN A 77 -5.21 -23.07 13.98
N ILE A 78 -4.67 -22.80 12.80
CA ILE A 78 -5.30 -21.92 11.80
C ILE A 78 -6.71 -22.41 11.45
N VAL A 79 -6.89 -23.72 11.26
CA VAL A 79 -8.21 -24.32 10.97
C VAL A 79 -9.18 -24.09 12.13
N LEU A 80 -8.75 -24.26 13.37
CA LEU A 80 -9.59 -24.01 14.55
C LEU A 80 -9.99 -22.54 14.65
N ASP A 81 -9.02 -21.64 14.56
CA ASP A 81 -9.26 -20.19 14.65
C ASP A 81 -10.15 -19.70 13.50
N SER A 82 -10.01 -20.29 12.30
CA SER A 82 -10.83 -19.94 11.14
C SER A 82 -12.32 -20.31 11.30
N GLN A 83 -12.65 -21.23 12.18
CA GLN A 83 -14.06 -21.59 12.48
C GLN A 83 -14.75 -20.55 13.36
N GLU A 84 -13.99 -19.79 14.14
CA GLU A 84 -14.50 -18.78 15.07
C GLU A 84 -14.59 -17.38 14.44
N ILE A 85 -13.85 -17.14 13.34
CA ILE A 85 -13.72 -15.83 12.70
C ILE A 85 -14.50 -15.82 11.38
N GLU A 86 -15.41 -14.86 11.21
CA GLU A 86 -16.16 -14.71 9.96
C GLU A 86 -15.25 -14.15 8.86
N HIS A 87 -15.08 -14.90 7.77
CA HIS A 87 -14.30 -14.53 6.60
C HIS A 87 -14.73 -15.32 5.36
N ASP A 88 -14.45 -14.80 4.19
CA ASP A 88 -14.76 -15.45 2.91
C ASP A 88 -13.59 -16.27 2.36
N PHE A 89 -12.36 -15.82 2.55
CA PHE A 89 -11.13 -16.46 2.06
C PHE A 89 -9.97 -16.21 3.02
N ILE A 90 -8.88 -16.93 2.83
CA ILE A 90 -7.68 -16.84 3.68
C ILE A 90 -6.50 -16.33 2.85
N VAL A 91 -5.72 -15.41 3.39
CA VAL A 91 -4.46 -14.96 2.81
C VAL A 91 -3.33 -15.18 3.81
N ILE A 92 -2.27 -15.86 3.36
CA ILE A 92 -1.08 -16.13 4.16
C ILE A 92 0.07 -15.29 3.63
N ALA A 93 0.68 -14.48 4.48
CA ALA A 93 1.90 -13.74 4.17
C ALA A 93 3.05 -14.25 5.06
N GLY A 94 4.21 -14.50 4.47
CA GLY A 94 5.39 -14.97 5.17
C GLY A 94 6.36 -13.84 5.51
N SER A 95 6.91 -13.86 6.73
CA SER A 95 8.10 -13.08 7.08
C SER A 95 9.36 -13.72 6.47
N PRO A 96 10.57 -13.13 6.60
CA PRO A 96 11.79 -13.73 6.04
C PRO A 96 12.08 -15.19 6.44
N ILE A 97 11.72 -15.59 7.65
CA ILE A 97 12.04 -16.93 8.17
C ILE A 97 11.37 -18.07 7.38
N PRO A 98 10.05 -18.05 7.12
CA PRO A 98 9.40 -19.05 6.28
C PRO A 98 10.04 -19.22 4.90
N MET A 99 10.49 -18.13 4.29
CA MET A 99 11.22 -18.18 3.03
C MET A 99 12.57 -18.91 3.18
N LEU A 100 13.32 -18.59 4.24
CA LEU A 100 14.66 -19.17 4.50
C LEU A 100 14.60 -20.67 4.79
N ILE A 101 13.57 -21.14 5.50
CA ILE A 101 13.40 -22.56 5.82
C ILE A 101 12.70 -23.35 4.71
N GLY A 102 12.25 -22.67 3.65
CA GLY A 102 11.62 -23.31 2.50
C GLY A 102 10.22 -23.85 2.77
N THR A 103 9.39 -23.10 3.49
CA THR A 103 7.98 -23.46 3.74
C THR A 103 7.26 -23.82 2.44
N ASP A 104 6.62 -24.99 2.40
CA ASP A 104 5.85 -25.45 1.24
C ASP A 104 4.45 -24.80 1.22
N TRP A 105 4.41 -23.57 0.68
CA TRP A 105 3.16 -22.83 0.54
C TRP A 105 2.08 -23.56 -0.27
N LYS A 106 2.48 -24.39 -1.24
CA LYS A 106 1.50 -25.16 -2.05
C LYS A 106 0.83 -26.25 -1.23
N ALA A 107 1.59 -26.93 -0.36
CA ALA A 107 1.03 -27.87 0.58
C ALA A 107 0.10 -27.18 1.58
N TRP A 108 0.51 -26.04 2.16
CA TRP A 108 -0.30 -25.26 3.07
C TRP A 108 -1.63 -24.82 2.44
N VAL A 109 -1.61 -24.27 1.22
CA VAL A 109 -2.82 -23.86 0.49
C VAL A 109 -3.77 -25.04 0.37
N ARG A 110 -3.29 -26.19 -0.15
CA ARG A 110 -4.12 -27.37 -0.37
C ARG A 110 -4.74 -27.88 0.95
N GLU A 111 -3.94 -28.03 2.00
CA GLU A 111 -4.42 -28.55 3.30
C GLU A 111 -5.44 -27.61 3.94
N LEU A 112 -5.24 -26.31 3.87
CA LEU A 112 -6.20 -25.33 4.40
C LEU A 112 -7.47 -25.25 3.56
N GLU A 113 -7.39 -25.28 2.21
CA GLU A 113 -8.57 -25.33 1.34
C GLU A 113 -9.41 -26.58 1.61
N GLU A 114 -8.77 -27.76 1.75
CA GLU A 114 -9.44 -29.02 2.09
C GLU A 114 -10.12 -28.99 3.47
N ALA A 115 -9.44 -28.41 4.48
CA ALA A 115 -9.94 -28.40 5.85
C ALA A 115 -11.01 -27.33 6.11
N THR A 116 -10.91 -26.16 5.47
CA THR A 116 -11.82 -25.02 5.72
C THR A 116 -12.93 -24.88 4.68
N GLY A 117 -12.77 -25.50 3.50
CA GLY A 117 -13.68 -25.30 2.35
C GLY A 117 -13.63 -23.89 1.75
N LYS A 118 -12.66 -23.06 2.14
CA LYS A 118 -12.53 -21.67 1.68
C LYS A 118 -11.32 -21.50 0.78
N PRO A 119 -11.36 -20.56 -0.19
CA PRO A 119 -10.19 -20.26 -1.01
C PRO A 119 -9.02 -19.75 -0.15
N VAL A 120 -7.81 -20.22 -0.46
CA VAL A 120 -6.58 -19.79 0.21
C VAL A 120 -5.60 -19.21 -0.80
N ILE A 121 -4.95 -18.12 -0.44
CA ILE A 121 -3.88 -17.48 -1.22
C ILE A 121 -2.65 -17.40 -0.32
N ALA A 122 -1.53 -17.97 -0.76
CA ALA A 122 -0.26 -17.82 -0.06
C ALA A 122 0.66 -16.88 -0.82
N MET A 123 1.11 -15.84 -0.13
CA MET A 123 2.02 -14.83 -0.66
C MET A 123 3.46 -15.21 -0.35
N ASN A 124 4.29 -15.33 -1.37
CA ASN A 124 5.71 -15.62 -1.21
C ASN A 124 6.49 -14.31 -0.92
N THR A 125 6.14 -13.65 0.18
CA THR A 125 6.83 -12.46 0.65
C THR A 125 8.20 -12.81 1.23
N LYS A 126 9.15 -11.89 1.11
CA LYS A 126 10.56 -12.12 1.49
C LYS A 126 11.00 -11.28 2.68
N GLY A 127 10.26 -10.21 2.99
CA GLY A 127 10.60 -9.25 4.04
C GLY A 127 11.79 -8.35 3.73
N PHE A 128 12.31 -8.39 2.49
CA PHE A 128 13.43 -7.57 2.02
C PHE A 128 13.02 -6.58 0.92
N LEU A 129 11.81 -6.72 0.42
CA LEU A 129 11.21 -5.79 -0.55
C LEU A 129 10.36 -4.78 0.21
N THR A 130 10.03 -3.69 -0.45
CA THR A 130 9.20 -2.63 0.11
C THR A 130 7.70 -2.94 -0.03
N TYR A 131 6.87 -2.22 0.69
CA TYR A 131 5.43 -2.50 0.84
C TYR A 131 4.69 -2.59 -0.50
N GLU A 132 5.02 -1.73 -1.46
CA GLU A 132 4.35 -1.69 -2.77
C GLU A 132 4.53 -2.98 -3.56
N GLU A 133 5.63 -3.71 -3.37
CA GLU A 133 5.79 -5.03 -3.98
C GLU A 133 4.81 -6.06 -3.40
N GLY A 134 4.54 -5.95 -2.10
CA GLY A 134 3.52 -6.78 -1.43
C GLY A 134 2.10 -6.44 -1.87
N GLU A 135 1.76 -5.15 -1.92
CA GLU A 135 0.47 -4.68 -2.42
C GLU A 135 0.23 -5.15 -3.87
N LYS A 136 1.20 -4.88 -4.74
CA LYS A 136 1.18 -5.30 -6.15
C LYS A 136 0.96 -6.82 -6.29
N ALA A 137 1.71 -7.59 -5.52
CA ALA A 137 1.60 -9.05 -5.58
C ALA A 137 0.23 -9.55 -5.13
N VAL A 138 -0.33 -9.02 -4.04
CA VAL A 138 -1.64 -9.48 -3.55
C VAL A 138 -2.78 -9.04 -4.47
N PHE A 139 -2.73 -7.83 -5.05
CA PHE A 139 -3.74 -7.41 -6.02
C PHE A 139 -3.75 -8.29 -7.26
N LEU A 140 -2.59 -8.69 -7.78
CA LEU A 140 -2.47 -9.62 -8.90
C LEU A 140 -2.96 -11.03 -8.55
N GLU A 141 -2.68 -11.54 -7.36
CA GLU A 141 -3.17 -12.86 -6.95
C GLU A 141 -4.69 -12.85 -6.70
N LEU A 142 -5.26 -11.76 -6.19
CA LEU A 142 -6.72 -11.58 -6.07
C LEU A 142 -7.38 -11.54 -7.47
N GLU A 143 -6.81 -10.78 -8.39
CA GLU A 143 -7.28 -10.75 -9.78
C GLU A 143 -7.26 -12.15 -10.37
N LYS A 144 -6.14 -12.85 -10.33
CA LYS A 144 -5.95 -14.20 -10.88
C LYS A 144 -6.90 -15.24 -10.24
N LYS A 145 -7.16 -15.16 -8.94
CA LYS A 145 -7.99 -16.13 -8.21
C LYS A 145 -9.48 -15.90 -8.43
N PHE A 146 -9.94 -14.66 -8.55
CA PHE A 146 -11.37 -14.30 -8.49
C PHE A 146 -11.90 -13.66 -9.77
N SER A 147 -11.05 -13.19 -10.70
CA SER A 147 -11.53 -12.59 -11.95
C SER A 147 -12.25 -13.61 -12.82
N LYS A 148 -13.34 -13.18 -13.42
CA LYS A 148 -14.09 -13.96 -14.40
C LYS A 148 -14.90 -13.03 -15.31
N PRO A 149 -15.20 -13.47 -16.55
CA PRO A 149 -16.06 -12.71 -17.43
C PRO A 149 -17.46 -12.57 -16.81
N VAL A 150 -17.92 -11.34 -16.66
CA VAL A 150 -19.25 -11.00 -16.14
C VAL A 150 -19.85 -9.85 -16.92
N LYS A 151 -21.18 -9.71 -16.88
CA LYS A 151 -21.89 -8.61 -17.55
C LYS A 151 -21.47 -7.27 -16.92
N LYS A 152 -21.22 -6.26 -17.76
CA LYS A 152 -20.87 -4.91 -17.32
C LYS A 152 -22.02 -4.26 -16.54
N GLU A 153 -21.67 -3.56 -15.48
CA GLU A 153 -22.55 -2.81 -14.59
C GLU A 153 -22.06 -1.36 -14.47
N ASN A 154 -22.91 -0.43 -14.05
CA ASN A 154 -22.50 0.93 -13.70
C ASN A 154 -21.79 0.94 -12.34
N ARG A 155 -20.65 0.29 -12.31
CA ARG A 155 -19.82 0.04 -11.14
C ARG A 155 -18.42 0.57 -11.37
N VAL A 156 -17.76 1.01 -10.30
CA VAL A 156 -16.36 1.39 -10.29
C VAL A 156 -15.63 0.64 -9.18
N ASN A 157 -14.41 0.15 -9.48
CA ASN A 157 -13.50 -0.36 -8.45
C ASN A 157 -12.45 0.70 -8.13
N ILE A 158 -12.08 0.83 -6.87
CA ILE A 158 -10.93 1.60 -6.40
C ILE A 158 -9.90 0.58 -5.92
N ILE A 159 -8.66 0.67 -6.43
CA ILE A 159 -7.58 -0.27 -6.12
C ILE A 159 -6.33 0.52 -5.70
N GLY A 160 -5.74 0.16 -4.54
CA GLY A 160 -4.53 0.77 -4.03
C GLY A 160 -4.74 1.98 -3.10
N ASP A 161 -5.96 2.21 -2.62
CA ASP A 161 -6.29 3.27 -1.65
C ASP A 161 -5.93 2.85 -0.21
N THR A 162 -4.68 2.43 -0.01
CA THR A 162 -4.14 1.90 1.25
C THR A 162 -3.50 3.00 2.11
N CYS A 163 -3.40 2.78 3.42
CA CYS A 163 -2.78 3.77 4.30
C CYS A 163 -1.26 3.88 4.08
N LEU A 164 -0.57 2.77 3.73
CA LEU A 164 0.86 2.81 3.38
C LEU A 164 1.12 3.63 2.12
N SER A 165 0.18 3.65 1.18
CA SER A 165 0.21 4.50 -0.02
C SER A 165 -0.28 5.94 0.24
N GLY A 166 -0.51 6.33 1.50
CA GLY A 166 -0.87 7.70 1.89
C GLY A 166 -2.36 8.05 1.81
N TRP A 167 -3.24 7.04 1.67
CA TRP A 167 -4.68 7.24 1.70
C TRP A 167 -5.20 7.21 3.13
N THR A 168 -5.56 8.37 3.65
CA THR A 168 -6.26 8.51 4.93
C THR A 168 -7.75 8.16 4.78
N GLU A 169 -8.44 7.86 5.88
CA GLU A 169 -9.89 7.58 5.87
C GLU A 169 -10.69 8.74 5.26
N ASP A 170 -10.33 9.98 5.58
CA ASP A 170 -10.95 11.18 4.98
C ASP A 170 -10.82 11.19 3.45
N ARG A 171 -9.62 10.89 2.93
CA ARG A 171 -9.36 10.86 1.48
C ARG A 171 -10.17 9.77 0.79
N ARG A 172 -10.18 8.55 1.36
CA ARG A 172 -10.97 7.43 0.83
C ARG A 172 -12.46 7.79 0.79
N THR A 173 -12.97 8.37 1.88
CA THR A 173 -14.37 8.79 1.99
C THR A 173 -14.74 9.86 0.95
N ASN A 174 -13.88 10.85 0.75
CA ASN A 174 -14.08 11.91 -0.25
C ASN A 174 -14.07 11.35 -1.67
N LEU A 175 -13.08 10.52 -2.02
CA LEU A 175 -13.01 9.87 -3.32
C LEU A 175 -14.26 9.04 -3.61
N LYS A 176 -14.65 8.19 -2.65
CA LYS A 176 -15.84 7.34 -2.74
C LYS A 176 -17.11 8.18 -2.93
N SER A 177 -17.29 9.24 -2.13
CA SER A 177 -18.45 10.14 -2.22
C SER A 177 -18.54 10.86 -3.56
N ASN A 178 -17.41 11.27 -4.14
CA ASN A 178 -17.38 11.91 -5.46
C ASN A 178 -17.75 10.93 -6.57
N LEU A 179 -17.28 9.70 -6.51
CA LEU A 179 -17.59 8.65 -7.48
C LEU A 179 -19.05 8.19 -7.39
N GLN A 180 -19.64 8.13 -6.19
CA GLN A 180 -21.06 7.79 -5.97
C GLN A 180 -22.05 8.74 -6.62
N ARG A 181 -21.61 9.93 -7.06
CA ARG A 181 -22.45 10.86 -7.83
C ARG A 181 -22.62 10.42 -9.29
N GLN A 182 -21.75 9.54 -9.79
CA GLN A 182 -21.68 9.16 -11.21
C GLN A 182 -21.92 7.66 -11.41
N TYR A 183 -21.63 6.84 -10.41
CA TYR A 183 -21.70 5.38 -10.48
C TYR A 183 -22.69 4.84 -9.44
N ASP A 184 -23.46 3.84 -9.83
CA ASP A 184 -24.45 3.21 -8.95
C ASP A 184 -23.78 2.43 -7.82
N LYS A 185 -22.58 1.90 -8.09
CA LYS A 185 -21.82 1.10 -7.13
C LYS A 185 -20.34 1.48 -7.14
N VAL A 186 -19.82 1.85 -5.98
CA VAL A 186 -18.40 2.18 -5.78
C VAL A 186 -17.81 1.20 -4.78
N ILE A 187 -16.85 0.40 -5.23
CA ILE A 187 -16.19 -0.63 -4.43
C ILE A 187 -14.70 -0.30 -4.30
N SER A 188 -14.27 0.04 -3.11
CA SER A 188 -12.85 0.00 -2.77
C SER A 188 -12.50 -1.44 -2.38
N TRP A 189 -11.39 -1.95 -2.94
CA TRP A 189 -10.89 -3.25 -2.53
C TRP A 189 -10.41 -3.23 -1.07
N ASN A 190 -10.04 -2.06 -0.57
CA ASN A 190 -9.67 -1.85 0.83
C ASN A 190 -10.87 -1.44 1.74
N ASP A 191 -12.11 -1.80 1.38
CA ASP A 191 -13.30 -1.47 2.17
C ASP A 191 -14.34 -2.61 2.09
N ASN A 192 -14.21 -3.61 2.97
CA ASN A 192 -15.13 -4.75 3.11
C ASN A 192 -15.41 -5.55 1.83
N ALA A 193 -14.47 -5.57 0.88
CA ALA A 193 -14.64 -6.39 -0.31
C ALA A 193 -14.52 -7.88 0.06
N GLY A 194 -15.60 -8.64 -0.16
CA GLY A 194 -15.64 -10.10 -0.05
C GLY A 194 -15.48 -10.77 -1.41
N ILE A 195 -15.58 -12.11 -1.41
CA ILE A 195 -15.48 -12.91 -2.66
C ILE A 195 -16.50 -12.46 -3.70
N GLU A 196 -17.75 -12.16 -3.30
CA GLU A 196 -18.79 -11.74 -4.23
C GLU A 196 -18.38 -10.48 -4.98
N GLU A 197 -17.82 -9.49 -4.28
CA GLU A 197 -17.37 -8.24 -4.88
C GLU A 197 -16.12 -8.44 -5.75
N LEU A 198 -15.20 -9.30 -5.32
CA LEU A 198 -14.01 -9.64 -6.11
C LEU A 198 -14.38 -10.40 -7.39
N GLN A 199 -15.33 -11.34 -7.34
CA GLN A 199 -15.82 -12.05 -8.53
C GLN A 199 -16.53 -11.16 -9.54
N LYS A 200 -17.04 -9.99 -9.08
CA LYS A 200 -17.65 -8.96 -9.93
C LYS A 200 -16.68 -7.87 -10.38
N MET A 201 -15.38 -7.98 -10.07
CA MET A 201 -14.41 -6.93 -10.43
C MET A 201 -14.41 -6.61 -11.93
N CYS A 202 -14.60 -7.63 -12.78
CA CYS A 202 -14.63 -7.47 -14.23
C CYS A 202 -15.95 -6.87 -14.75
N SER A 203 -16.99 -6.68 -13.90
CA SER A 203 -18.24 -5.99 -14.29
C SER A 203 -18.08 -4.48 -14.32
N ALA A 204 -17.02 -3.93 -13.73
CA ALA A 204 -16.84 -2.49 -13.60
C ALA A 204 -16.80 -1.77 -14.95
N SER A 205 -17.37 -0.56 -14.98
CA SER A 205 -17.24 0.37 -16.10
C SER A 205 -15.85 0.95 -16.20
N ILE A 206 -15.18 1.11 -15.04
CA ILE A 206 -13.83 1.67 -14.94
C ILE A 206 -13.17 1.25 -13.62
N ASN A 207 -11.84 1.16 -13.62
CA ASN A 207 -11.02 1.00 -12.42
C ASN A 207 -10.35 2.33 -12.07
N ILE A 208 -10.32 2.69 -10.79
CA ILE A 208 -9.59 3.85 -10.26
C ILE A 208 -8.29 3.36 -9.65
N VAL A 209 -7.17 3.87 -10.17
CA VAL A 209 -5.82 3.59 -9.68
C VAL A 209 -5.48 4.59 -8.59
N ALA A 210 -5.42 4.13 -7.35
CA ALA A 210 -5.13 4.99 -6.20
C ALA A 210 -3.64 5.00 -5.80
N SER A 211 -2.86 4.01 -6.26
CA SER A 211 -1.41 3.94 -6.04
C SER A 211 -0.69 3.28 -7.22
N VAL A 212 0.62 3.48 -7.32
CA VAL A 212 1.44 2.85 -8.36
C VAL A 212 1.36 1.31 -8.26
N SER A 213 1.26 0.76 -7.06
CA SER A 213 1.16 -0.69 -6.82
C SER A 213 -0.07 -1.34 -7.47
N ALA A 214 -1.17 -0.59 -7.66
CA ALA A 214 -2.40 -1.09 -8.30
C ALA A 214 -2.31 -1.17 -9.83
N LEU A 215 -1.37 -0.44 -10.46
CA LEU A 215 -1.30 -0.28 -11.90
C LEU A 215 -1.17 -1.61 -12.68
N PRO A 216 -0.33 -2.57 -12.28
CA PRO A 216 -0.22 -3.85 -13.00
C PRO A 216 -1.54 -4.62 -13.05
N THR A 217 -2.31 -4.59 -11.95
CA THR A 217 -3.60 -5.28 -11.86
C THR A 217 -4.65 -4.64 -12.76
N VAL A 218 -4.75 -3.31 -12.76
CA VAL A 218 -5.75 -2.63 -13.61
C VAL A 218 -5.41 -2.73 -15.09
N ARG A 219 -4.11 -2.74 -15.47
CA ARG A 219 -3.67 -3.01 -16.84
C ARG A 219 -4.08 -4.41 -17.29
N LYS A 220 -3.92 -5.39 -16.41
CA LYS A 220 -4.36 -6.76 -16.69
C LYS A 220 -5.88 -6.87 -16.82
N LEU A 221 -6.65 -6.19 -15.96
CA LEU A 221 -8.11 -6.13 -16.08
C LEU A 221 -8.57 -5.42 -17.37
N GLU A 222 -7.82 -4.43 -17.84
CA GLU A 222 -8.08 -3.79 -19.13
C GLU A 222 -7.77 -4.72 -20.31
N GLU A 223 -6.62 -5.38 -20.30
CA GLU A 223 -6.17 -6.31 -21.35
C GLU A 223 -7.09 -7.53 -21.46
N ASP A 224 -7.38 -8.19 -20.33
CA ASP A 224 -8.10 -9.48 -20.32
C ASP A 224 -9.62 -9.29 -20.39
N TYR A 225 -10.18 -8.20 -19.85
CA TYR A 225 -11.63 -8.01 -19.67
C TYR A 225 -12.17 -6.69 -20.23
N GLY A 226 -11.32 -5.86 -20.83
CA GLY A 226 -11.73 -4.55 -21.37
C GLY A 226 -12.29 -3.60 -20.32
N VAL A 227 -11.80 -3.64 -19.08
CA VAL A 227 -12.15 -2.68 -18.03
C VAL A 227 -11.13 -1.55 -18.04
N PRO A 228 -11.46 -0.36 -18.57
CA PRO A 228 -10.52 0.75 -18.63
C PRO A 228 -10.16 1.23 -17.22
N TYR A 229 -9.08 2.00 -17.10
CA TYR A 229 -8.70 2.60 -15.83
C TYR A 229 -8.38 4.08 -15.96
N MET A 230 -8.47 4.79 -14.85
CA MET A 230 -7.99 6.16 -14.69
C MET A 230 -7.29 6.33 -13.33
N ILE A 231 -6.41 7.32 -13.23
CA ILE A 231 -5.74 7.66 -11.98
C ILE A 231 -6.76 8.35 -11.07
N ALA A 232 -6.72 8.03 -9.78
CA ALA A 232 -7.55 8.67 -8.78
C ALA A 232 -7.35 10.20 -8.82
N GLU A 233 -8.44 10.94 -8.85
CA GLU A 233 -8.46 12.39 -8.73
C GLU A 233 -9.34 12.77 -7.54
N GLU A 234 -8.74 13.43 -6.56
CA GLU A 234 -9.42 13.94 -5.38
C GLU A 234 -9.14 15.44 -5.25
N GLU A 235 -10.14 16.22 -4.85
CA GLU A 235 -9.88 17.58 -4.37
C GLU A 235 -9.25 17.49 -2.98
N LEU A 236 -7.92 17.59 -2.95
CA LEU A 236 -7.18 17.57 -1.71
C LEU A 236 -7.57 18.77 -0.84
N LYS A 237 -7.79 18.54 0.45
CA LYS A 237 -7.86 19.66 1.41
C LYS A 237 -6.60 20.50 1.25
N GLU A 238 -6.74 21.82 1.28
CA GLU A 238 -5.58 22.72 1.19
C GLU A 238 -4.54 22.29 2.23
N ILE A 239 -3.29 22.13 1.78
CA ILE A 239 -2.16 22.01 2.69
C ILE A 239 -2.17 23.26 3.57
N LYS A 240 -2.20 23.11 4.89
CA LYS A 240 -2.10 24.24 5.82
C LYS A 240 -0.86 25.07 5.44
N GLY A 241 -1.06 26.34 5.13
CA GLY A 241 0.03 27.23 4.68
C GLY A 241 0.13 27.39 3.15
N MET A 242 -0.61 26.68 2.32
CA MET A 242 -0.54 26.77 0.84
C MET A 242 -0.78 28.18 0.29
N GLY A 243 -1.55 29.02 0.99
CA GLY A 243 -1.79 30.42 0.59
C GLY A 243 -0.61 31.37 0.75
N VAL A 244 0.46 30.96 1.44
CA VAL A 244 1.65 31.76 1.74
C VAL A 244 2.81 31.48 0.79
N PHE A 245 2.69 30.42 -0.05
CA PHE A 245 3.77 30.05 -0.98
C PHE A 245 4.08 31.12 -2.02
N ASN A 246 5.36 31.40 -2.18
CA ASN A 246 5.83 32.14 -3.34
C ASN A 246 5.53 31.35 -4.62
N LYS A 247 4.61 31.86 -5.47
CA LYS A 247 4.12 31.15 -6.66
C LYS A 247 5.19 30.86 -7.71
N THR A 248 6.36 31.47 -7.62
CA THR A 248 7.50 31.27 -8.51
C THR A 248 8.65 30.48 -7.87
N GLY A 249 8.55 30.16 -6.59
CA GLY A 249 9.56 29.39 -5.86
C GLY A 249 9.69 27.94 -6.35
N SER A 250 10.52 27.16 -5.72
CA SER A 250 10.67 25.73 -6.04
C SER A 250 10.06 24.85 -4.95
N ILE A 251 9.30 23.83 -5.34
CA ILE A 251 8.70 22.84 -4.44
C ILE A 251 9.23 21.45 -4.76
N LEU A 252 9.62 20.71 -3.72
CA LEU A 252 9.84 19.29 -3.76
C LEU A 252 8.71 18.60 -3.02
N LEU A 253 8.01 17.69 -3.69
CA LEU A 253 6.99 16.81 -3.13
C LEU A 253 7.61 15.43 -2.93
N VAL A 254 7.62 14.91 -1.71
CA VAL A 254 8.22 13.58 -1.42
C VAL A 254 7.16 12.66 -0.85
N GLY A 255 6.81 11.62 -1.62
CA GLY A 255 5.78 10.66 -1.22
C GLY A 255 5.29 9.79 -2.37
N GLU A 256 4.19 9.06 -2.14
CA GLU A 256 3.58 8.21 -3.16
C GLU A 256 3.16 9.02 -4.39
N GLN A 257 3.50 8.52 -5.58
CA GLN A 257 3.45 9.30 -6.81
C GLN A 257 2.04 9.78 -7.18
N VAL A 258 1.01 8.95 -7.01
CA VAL A 258 -0.38 9.36 -7.32
C VAL A 258 -0.79 10.53 -6.44
N ILE A 259 -0.52 10.44 -5.13
CA ILE A 259 -0.83 11.49 -4.16
C ILE A 259 -0.04 12.77 -4.45
N MET A 260 1.28 12.65 -4.68
CA MET A 260 2.13 13.82 -4.93
C MET A 260 1.80 14.50 -6.26
N ASN A 261 1.42 13.75 -7.30
CA ASN A 261 0.93 14.32 -8.55
C ASN A 261 -0.42 15.04 -8.39
N GLN A 262 -1.28 14.61 -7.48
CA GLN A 262 -2.50 15.37 -7.16
C GLN A 262 -2.16 16.72 -6.50
N TYR A 263 -1.20 16.75 -5.55
CA TYR A 263 -0.70 18.02 -5.01
C TYR A 263 -0.09 18.90 -6.09
N ARG A 264 0.73 18.34 -7.00
CA ARG A 264 1.29 19.07 -8.14
C ARG A 264 0.19 19.72 -8.98
N LYS A 265 -0.84 18.95 -9.37
CA LYS A 265 -2.00 19.47 -10.12
C LYS A 265 -2.70 20.60 -9.37
N GLN A 266 -2.90 20.46 -8.07
CA GLN A 266 -3.56 21.47 -7.24
C GLN A 266 -2.73 22.75 -7.14
N PHE A 267 -1.40 22.66 -6.96
CA PHE A 267 -0.50 23.82 -7.00
C PHE A 267 -0.62 24.55 -8.36
N ARG A 268 -0.59 23.81 -9.47
CA ARG A 268 -0.76 24.39 -10.82
C ARG A 268 -2.12 25.07 -10.99
N LYS A 269 -3.20 24.43 -10.54
CA LYS A 269 -4.57 24.99 -10.56
C LYS A 269 -4.67 26.30 -9.76
N ASN A 270 -3.92 26.41 -8.67
CA ASN A 270 -3.86 27.62 -7.83
C ASN A 270 -2.88 28.68 -8.36
N GLY A 271 -2.40 28.53 -9.58
CA GLY A 271 -1.56 29.52 -10.30
C GLY A 271 -0.09 29.49 -9.90
N TYR A 272 0.40 28.37 -9.37
CA TYR A 272 1.82 28.19 -9.08
C TYR A 272 2.59 27.91 -10.39
N THR A 273 3.64 28.70 -10.66
CA THR A 273 4.43 28.63 -11.90
C THR A 273 5.87 28.19 -11.69
N GLY A 274 6.32 28.10 -10.43
CA GLY A 274 7.66 27.65 -10.08
C GLY A 274 7.91 26.18 -10.39
N ARG A 275 9.15 25.73 -10.22
CA ARG A 275 9.53 24.33 -10.38
C ARG A 275 8.82 23.47 -9.32
N ILE A 276 8.19 22.38 -9.73
CA ILE A 276 7.65 21.37 -8.83
C ILE A 276 8.23 20.02 -9.26
N SER A 277 8.93 19.34 -8.35
CA SER A 277 9.44 18.00 -8.58
C SER A 277 8.80 17.02 -7.61
N VAL A 278 8.59 15.78 -8.03
CA VAL A 278 8.09 14.67 -7.20
C VAL A 278 9.19 13.65 -7.02
N CYS A 279 9.52 13.33 -5.80
CA CYS A 279 10.41 12.22 -5.47
C CYS A 279 9.70 11.19 -4.60
N ASN A 280 10.09 9.93 -4.74
CA ASN A 280 9.59 8.85 -3.90
C ASN A 280 10.72 7.88 -3.56
N PHE A 281 10.72 7.36 -2.34
CA PHE A 281 11.63 6.27 -1.93
C PHE A 281 11.16 4.90 -2.43
N PHE A 282 9.96 4.85 -2.97
CA PHE A 282 9.28 3.66 -3.45
C PHE A 282 9.15 3.67 -4.98
N GLU A 283 8.36 2.76 -5.52
CA GLU A 283 8.17 2.63 -6.97
C GLU A 283 7.54 3.89 -7.57
N MET A 284 7.98 4.24 -8.78
CA MET A 284 7.40 5.31 -9.58
C MET A 284 7.13 4.82 -11.00
N ASN A 285 6.00 5.18 -11.57
CA ASN A 285 5.70 4.94 -12.97
C ASN A 285 6.36 6.02 -13.84
N LEU A 286 7.22 5.62 -14.76
CA LEU A 286 7.95 6.52 -15.65
C LEU A 286 7.03 7.38 -16.53
N GLU A 287 5.86 6.86 -16.94
CA GLU A 287 4.89 7.60 -17.78
C GLU A 287 4.26 8.79 -17.05
N TRP A 288 4.28 8.79 -15.72
CA TRP A 288 3.70 9.84 -14.87
C TRP A 288 4.73 10.80 -14.30
N MET A 289 6.01 10.59 -14.63
CA MET A 289 7.08 11.47 -14.20
C MET A 289 7.18 12.70 -15.10
N GLU A 290 7.47 13.84 -14.48
CA GLU A 290 7.84 15.08 -15.15
C GLU A 290 9.34 15.35 -14.98
N GLU A 291 9.87 16.36 -15.70
CA GLU A 291 11.26 16.76 -15.58
C GLU A 291 11.61 17.14 -14.13
N GLY A 292 12.68 16.54 -13.62
CA GLY A 292 13.11 16.71 -12.22
C GLY A 292 12.50 15.71 -11.23
N ASP A 293 11.61 14.84 -11.67
CA ASP A 293 11.11 13.76 -10.81
C ASP A 293 12.17 12.65 -10.64
N CYS A 294 12.20 12.03 -9.45
CA CYS A 294 13.24 11.06 -9.14
C CYS A 294 12.77 9.97 -8.18
N ARG A 295 13.10 8.73 -8.48
CA ARG A 295 13.06 7.65 -7.50
C ARG A 295 14.33 7.67 -6.67
N LEU A 296 14.19 7.58 -5.34
CA LEU A 296 15.27 7.60 -4.36
C LEU A 296 15.46 6.18 -3.80
N GLU A 297 16.70 5.72 -3.69
CA GLU A 297 17.01 4.41 -3.10
C GLU A 297 17.18 4.48 -1.58
N GLY A 298 17.46 5.66 -1.02
CA GLY A 298 17.67 5.87 0.40
C GLY A 298 18.06 7.29 0.77
N GLU A 299 18.41 7.49 2.04
CA GLU A 299 18.74 8.83 2.58
C GLU A 299 19.95 9.50 1.91
N ASP A 300 20.97 8.71 1.49
CA ASP A 300 22.14 9.25 0.81
C ASP A 300 21.78 9.82 -0.59
N ASP A 301 20.85 9.16 -1.31
CA ASP A 301 20.35 9.64 -2.61
C ASP A 301 19.48 10.89 -2.43
N TYR A 302 18.65 10.94 -1.39
CA TYR A 302 17.85 12.12 -1.05
C TYR A 302 18.74 13.34 -0.81
N ILE A 303 19.78 13.21 0.02
CA ILE A 303 20.75 14.28 0.29
C ILE A 303 21.49 14.69 -0.98
N LYS A 304 21.91 13.73 -1.79
CA LYS A 304 22.59 13.99 -3.06
C LYS A 304 21.67 14.76 -4.01
N TYR A 305 20.43 14.31 -4.17
CA TYR A 305 19.43 14.97 -5.00
C TYR A 305 19.20 16.43 -4.57
N LEU A 306 19.02 16.69 -3.28
CA LEU A 306 18.84 18.04 -2.76
C LEU A 306 20.04 18.96 -3.09
N LYS A 307 21.26 18.45 -2.98
CA LYS A 307 22.49 19.20 -3.33
C LYS A 307 22.59 19.51 -4.82
N GLU A 308 22.30 18.53 -5.68
CA GLU A 308 22.39 18.68 -7.14
C GLU A 308 21.33 19.65 -7.69
N GLN A 309 20.23 19.84 -6.97
CA GLN A 309 19.16 20.75 -7.34
C GLN A 309 19.28 22.15 -6.70
N ASP A 310 20.39 22.48 -6.04
CA ASP A 310 20.60 23.73 -5.27
C ASP A 310 19.51 23.97 -4.19
N GLY A 311 18.92 22.89 -3.68
CA GLY A 311 17.83 22.92 -2.72
C GLY A 311 16.47 23.33 -3.29
N TYR A 312 15.54 23.51 -2.39
CA TYR A 312 14.16 23.89 -2.69
C TYR A 312 13.70 25.00 -1.73
N GLU A 313 12.78 25.86 -2.18
CA GLU A 313 12.15 26.82 -1.27
C GLU A 313 11.21 26.13 -0.30
N TYR A 314 10.46 25.16 -0.80
CA TYR A 314 9.52 24.34 0.00
C TYR A 314 9.78 22.86 -0.22
N ILE A 315 9.73 22.09 0.87
CA ILE A 315 9.68 20.61 0.80
C ILE A 315 8.40 20.15 1.49
N VAL A 316 7.62 19.33 0.81
CA VAL A 316 6.41 18.70 1.31
C VAL A 316 6.65 17.20 1.40
N GLY A 317 6.55 16.63 2.60
CA GLY A 317 6.82 15.20 2.78
C GLY A 317 6.71 14.75 4.23
N ASP A 318 7.13 13.53 4.50
CA ASP A 318 7.11 12.96 5.84
C ASP A 318 7.98 13.77 6.82
N PRO A 319 7.51 14.04 8.05
CA PRO A 319 8.25 14.82 9.05
C PRO A 319 9.67 14.34 9.32
N LEU A 320 9.94 13.03 9.16
CA LEU A 320 11.30 12.51 9.34
C LEU A 320 12.30 13.07 8.33
N LEU A 321 11.84 13.59 7.21
CA LEU A 321 12.72 14.17 6.18
C LEU A 321 13.22 15.56 6.57
N GLU A 322 12.54 16.27 7.48
CA GLU A 322 12.97 17.59 7.97
C GLU A 322 14.36 17.54 8.64
N GLN A 323 14.71 16.41 9.27
CA GLN A 323 16.03 16.22 9.89
C GLN A 323 17.23 16.36 8.92
N PHE A 324 16.98 16.27 7.61
CA PHE A 324 17.98 16.47 6.57
C PHE A 324 18.10 17.94 6.15
N GLY A 325 17.69 18.87 7.00
CA GLY A 325 17.60 20.30 6.80
C GLY A 325 18.82 20.98 6.19
N GLY A 326 18.65 22.27 5.80
CA GLY A 326 19.67 23.10 5.15
C GLY A 326 19.52 23.24 3.64
N TYR A 327 18.55 22.54 3.04
CA TYR A 327 18.26 22.57 1.60
C TYR A 327 16.89 23.15 1.27
N GLN A 328 16.12 23.59 2.29
CA GLN A 328 14.80 24.21 2.16
C GLN A 328 14.70 25.44 3.06
N LYS A 329 13.82 26.37 2.68
CA LYS A 329 13.40 27.49 3.52
C LYS A 329 12.28 27.08 4.47
N GLU A 330 11.35 26.25 4.00
CA GLU A 330 10.20 25.79 4.74
C GLU A 330 9.92 24.32 4.48
N PHE A 331 9.56 23.57 5.53
CA PHE A 331 9.16 22.17 5.46
C PHE A 331 7.70 22.01 5.85
N ILE A 332 6.94 21.23 5.06
CA ILE A 332 5.53 20.99 5.27
C ILE A 332 5.29 19.52 5.47
N ASN A 333 4.69 19.20 6.59
CA ASN A 333 4.47 17.83 7.01
C ASN A 333 3.29 17.20 6.26
N VAL A 334 3.58 16.16 5.49
CA VAL A 334 2.61 15.22 4.91
C VAL A 334 3.10 13.82 5.27
N PRO A 335 2.57 13.21 6.34
CA PRO A 335 3.05 11.92 6.82
C PRO A 335 2.90 10.82 5.78
N GLN A 336 3.92 9.95 5.68
CA GLN A 336 3.91 8.73 4.88
C GLN A 336 4.26 7.55 5.78
N ILE A 337 3.27 6.76 6.18
CA ILE A 337 3.43 5.67 7.15
C ILE A 337 4.48 4.65 6.67
N ALA A 338 4.50 4.33 5.38
CA ALA A 338 5.47 3.39 4.81
C ALA A 338 6.94 3.79 5.04
N LEU A 339 7.21 5.10 5.22
CA LEU A 339 8.53 5.65 5.48
C LEU A 339 8.81 5.77 6.98
N SER A 340 7.84 6.26 7.76
CA SER A 340 8.04 6.58 9.18
C SER A 340 7.59 5.47 10.14
N GLY A 341 6.75 4.53 9.67
CA GLY A 341 6.14 3.50 10.50
C GLY A 341 5.13 4.04 11.51
N ARG A 342 4.75 5.33 11.41
CA ARG A 342 3.81 5.98 12.34
C ARG A 342 3.03 7.09 11.66
N LEU A 343 1.75 7.20 11.99
CA LEU A 343 1.00 8.44 11.84
C LEU A 343 1.50 9.40 12.93
N LEU A 344 2.41 10.29 12.57
CA LEU A 344 2.78 11.39 13.46
C LEU A 344 1.59 12.37 13.47
N ASN A 345 0.65 12.12 14.38
CA ASN A 345 -0.38 13.10 14.67
C ASN A 345 0.29 14.41 15.07
N ASP A 346 -0.19 15.53 14.52
CA ASP A 346 0.21 16.88 14.89
C ASP A 346 0.30 16.98 16.43
N ARG A 347 1.52 17.11 16.95
CA ARG A 347 1.75 17.59 18.31
C ARG A 347 1.72 19.10 18.32
#